data_aaed323523da4a5196199b09974ce886
#
_entry.id   aaed323523da4a5196199b09974ce886
#
_cell.length_a   1.000
_cell.length_b   1.000
_cell.length_c   1.000
_cell.angle_alpha   90.00
_cell.angle_beta   90.00
_cell.angle_gamma   90.00
#
_symmetry.space_group_name_H-M   'P 1'
#
loop_
_entity.id
_entity.type
_entity.pdbx_description
1 polymer ?
#
loop_
_entity_poly.entity_id
_entity_poly.type
_entity_poly.pdbx_seq_one_letter_code
_entity_poly.pdbx_strand_id
1 'polypeptide(L)'
;MQYVIIRSVNSGVHAGYLVSREGDAVTLKDSRRLWRWVVARMTGQLSSLSEVAVYGIISKNDISRIAVTVPEMTVLGVCEIIPASLAAQKSIEEA
;
A
#
# COMPACT_ATOMS: atom_id res chain seq x y z
N MET A 1 15.32 -3.47 -2.99
CA MET A 1 14.49 -2.59 -2.15
C MET A 1 13.28 -3.34 -1.62
N GLN A 2 12.90 -3.05 -0.40
CA GLN A 2 11.75 -3.69 0.22
C GLN A 2 10.46 -3.04 -0.24
N TYR A 3 9.46 -3.86 -0.57
CA TYR A 3 8.12 -3.37 -0.89
C TYR A 3 7.35 -3.20 0.41
N VAL A 4 6.80 -2.02 0.63
CA VAL A 4 6.11 -1.68 1.88
C VAL A 4 4.77 -1.04 1.60
N ILE A 5 3.90 -1.11 2.61
CA ILE A 5 2.66 -0.35 2.64
C ILE A 5 2.82 0.66 3.77
N ILE A 6 2.55 1.91 3.49
CA ILE A 6 2.67 2.98 4.48
C ILE A 6 1.35 3.68 4.67
N ARG A 7 1.17 4.21 5.87
CA ARG A 7 0.02 5.06 6.20
C ARG A 7 0.52 6.41 6.64
N SER A 8 -0.07 7.46 6.10
CA SER A 8 0.19 8.83 6.49
C SER A 8 -1.07 9.46 7.04
N VAL A 9 -0.93 10.28 8.07
CA VAL A 9 -2.06 10.97 8.70
C VAL A 9 -2.82 11.82 7.69
N ASN A 10 -2.10 12.54 6.83
CA ASN A 10 -2.71 13.49 5.91
C ASN A 10 -2.76 13.01 4.46
N SER A 11 -1.99 12.02 4.11
CA SER A 11 -1.84 11.61 2.71
C SER A 11 -2.42 10.23 2.40
N GLY A 12 -2.96 9.53 3.40
CA GLY A 12 -3.59 8.25 3.19
C GLY A 12 -2.61 7.07 3.11
N VAL A 13 -2.97 6.08 2.30
CA VAL A 13 -2.25 4.81 2.23
C VAL A 13 -1.56 4.67 0.88
N HIS A 14 -0.30 4.27 0.90
CA HIS A 14 0.52 4.10 -0.30
C HIS A 14 1.32 2.80 -0.20
N ALA A 15 1.58 2.20 -1.35
CA ALA A 15 2.43 1.01 -1.42
C ALA A 15 3.52 1.25 -2.47
N GLY A 16 4.73 0.77 -2.20
CA GLY A 16 5.83 0.94 -3.13
C GLY A 16 7.14 0.43 -2.56
N TYR A 17 8.19 0.57 -3.33
CA TYR A 17 9.53 0.19 -2.88
C TYR A 17 10.10 1.28 -1.99
N LEU A 18 10.55 0.90 -0.81
CA LEU A 18 11.15 1.83 0.15
C LEU A 18 12.54 2.25 -0.32
N VAL A 19 12.69 3.50 -0.66
CA VAL A 19 13.98 4.07 -1.08
C VAL A 19 14.73 4.66 0.11
N SER A 20 14.04 5.48 0.89
CA SER A 20 14.66 6.15 2.03
C SER A 20 13.61 6.63 3.02
N ARG A 21 14.07 6.90 4.22
CA ARG A 21 13.25 7.44 5.28
C ARG A 21 14.05 8.47 6.08
N GLU A 22 13.46 9.63 6.32
CA GLU A 22 14.01 10.65 7.22
C GLU A 22 12.90 11.06 8.17
N GLY A 23 13.01 10.62 9.45
CA GLY A 23 11.95 10.84 10.40
C GLY A 23 10.66 10.18 9.92
N ASP A 24 9.61 10.98 9.74
CA ASP A 24 8.33 10.51 9.23
C ASP A 24 8.13 10.81 7.74
N ALA A 25 9.18 11.24 7.04
CA ALA A 25 9.16 11.43 5.59
C ALA A 25 9.72 10.17 4.93
N VAL A 26 8.92 9.54 4.06
CA VAL A 26 9.28 8.30 3.40
C VAL A 26 9.24 8.50 1.89
N THR A 27 10.30 8.10 1.21
CA THR A 27 10.35 8.14 -0.26
C THR A 27 10.14 6.74 -0.80
N LEU A 28 9.19 6.61 -1.72
CA LEU A 28 8.86 5.36 -2.37
C LEU A 28 9.12 5.46 -3.87
N LYS A 29 9.51 4.33 -4.46
CA LYS A 29 9.63 4.16 -5.89
C LYS A 29 8.48 3.28 -6.38
N ASP A 30 7.95 3.59 -7.57
CA ASP A 30 6.82 2.89 -8.17
C ASP A 30 5.65 2.81 -7.18
N SER A 31 5.28 3.97 -6.67
CA SER A 31 4.28 4.09 -5.61
C SER A 31 2.87 4.09 -6.17
N ARG A 32 1.97 3.43 -5.47
CA ARG A 32 0.55 3.43 -5.80
C ARG A 32 -0.24 3.81 -4.56
N ARG A 33 -1.18 4.73 -4.71
CA ARG A 33 -2.09 5.07 -3.62
C ARG A 33 -3.24 4.08 -3.57
N LEU A 34 -3.56 3.60 -2.37
CA LEU A 34 -4.71 2.75 -2.12
C LEU A 34 -5.82 3.59 -1.52
N TRP A 35 -6.86 3.86 -2.32
CA TRP A 35 -8.02 4.64 -1.86
C TRP A 35 -9.00 3.77 -1.09
N ARG A 36 -9.30 2.59 -1.63
CA ARG A 36 -10.19 1.59 -1.05
C ARG A 36 -9.70 0.23 -1.50
N TRP A 37 -9.95 -0.78 -0.70
CA TRP A 37 -9.51 -2.12 -1.06
C TRP A 37 -10.36 -3.18 -0.38
N VAL A 38 -10.35 -4.40 -0.98
CA VAL A 38 -10.90 -5.61 -0.38
C VAL A 38 -9.73 -6.56 -0.20
N VAL A 39 -9.58 -7.10 1.01
CA VAL A 39 -8.50 -8.04 1.30
C VAL A 39 -8.75 -9.38 0.61
N ALA A 40 -7.68 -9.95 0.04
CA ALA A 40 -7.79 -11.11 -0.83
C ALA A 40 -8.36 -12.36 -0.16
N ARG A 41 -8.20 -12.50 1.15
CA ARG A 41 -8.62 -13.72 1.87
C ARG A 41 -9.73 -13.50 2.88
N MET A 42 -10.23 -12.31 3.00
CA MET A 42 -11.27 -12.02 3.97
C MET A 42 -12.65 -12.10 3.34
N THR A 43 -13.60 -12.58 4.10
CA THR A 43 -14.98 -12.63 3.66
C THR A 43 -15.73 -11.44 4.24
N GLY A 44 -15.78 -10.36 3.48
CA GLY A 44 -16.72 -9.29 3.65
C GLY A 44 -16.68 -8.48 4.93
N GLN A 45 -15.56 -8.37 5.60
CA GLN A 45 -15.48 -7.62 6.84
C GLN A 45 -14.37 -6.57 6.80
N LEU A 46 -14.07 -6.01 7.94
CA LEU A 46 -13.06 -4.98 8.08
C LEU A 46 -11.71 -5.45 7.55
N SER A 47 -11.14 -4.63 6.68
CA SER A 47 -9.85 -4.88 6.08
C SER A 47 -8.83 -3.96 6.72
N SER A 48 -8.11 -4.45 7.71
CA SER A 48 -7.03 -3.66 8.26
C SER A 48 -5.84 -3.66 7.32
N LEU A 49 -4.98 -2.68 7.48
CA LEU A 49 -3.78 -2.59 6.66
C LEU A 49 -2.85 -3.77 6.91
N SER A 50 -2.90 -4.35 8.09
CA SER A 50 -2.12 -5.55 8.42
C SER A 50 -2.50 -6.73 7.52
N GLU A 51 -3.80 -6.97 7.32
CA GLU A 51 -4.26 -8.04 6.44
C GLU A 51 -3.91 -7.76 4.98
N VAL A 52 -3.94 -6.50 4.56
CA VAL A 52 -3.50 -6.13 3.22
C VAL A 52 -2.03 -6.48 3.02
N ALA A 53 -1.18 -6.19 4.02
CA ALA A 53 0.24 -6.46 3.92
C ALA A 53 0.56 -7.96 3.85
N VAL A 54 -0.26 -8.79 4.48
CA VAL A 54 -0.07 -10.24 4.50
C VAL A 54 -0.71 -10.94 3.31
N TYR A 55 -1.97 -10.61 3.01
CA TYR A 55 -2.76 -11.35 2.02
C TYR A 55 -2.91 -10.63 0.68
N GLY A 56 -2.73 -9.32 0.66
CA GLY A 56 -2.94 -8.53 -0.53
C GLY A 56 -4.39 -8.13 -0.73
N ILE A 57 -4.69 -7.65 -1.93
CA ILE A 57 -5.99 -7.10 -2.27
C ILE A 57 -6.61 -7.85 -3.46
N ILE A 58 -7.93 -7.72 -3.58
CA ILE A 58 -8.66 -8.09 -4.78
C ILE A 58 -8.96 -6.79 -5.52
N SER A 59 -8.41 -6.62 -6.72
CA SER A 59 -8.57 -5.38 -7.49
C SER A 59 -9.70 -5.46 -8.51
N LYS A 60 -10.06 -6.66 -8.93
CA LYS A 60 -11.11 -6.84 -9.95
C LYS A 60 -12.49 -6.91 -9.31
N ASN A 61 -12.95 -5.78 -8.81
CA ASN A 61 -14.29 -5.65 -8.24
C ASN A 61 -14.67 -4.17 -8.26
N ASP A 62 -15.89 -3.85 -7.84
CA ASP A 62 -16.39 -2.48 -7.87
C ASP A 62 -15.97 -1.66 -6.65
N ILE A 63 -15.28 -2.25 -5.71
CA ILE A 63 -14.95 -1.60 -4.43
C ILE A 63 -13.54 -1.06 -4.40
N SER A 64 -12.56 -1.86 -4.84
CA SER A 64 -11.16 -1.47 -4.76
C SER A 64 -10.82 -0.32 -5.72
N ARG A 65 -10.06 0.64 -5.23
CA ARG A 65 -9.58 1.79 -6.01
C ARG A 65 -8.10 1.96 -5.74
N ILE A 66 -7.29 1.61 -6.72
CA ILE A 66 -5.84 1.73 -6.65
C ILE A 66 -5.41 2.72 -7.72
N ALA A 67 -4.66 3.74 -7.32
CA ALA A 67 -4.22 4.79 -8.23
C ALA A 67 -3.14 4.30 -9.19
N VAL A 68 -2.86 5.12 -10.20
CA VAL A 68 -1.77 4.83 -11.14
C VAL A 68 -0.43 4.79 -10.40
N THR A 69 0.54 4.09 -11.00
CA THR A 69 1.88 4.04 -10.46
C THR A 69 2.59 5.37 -10.67
N VAL A 70 3.16 5.92 -9.60
CA VAL A 70 3.96 7.13 -9.63
C VAL A 70 5.42 6.71 -9.50
N PRO A 71 6.32 7.13 -10.40
CA PRO A 71 7.72 6.67 -10.38
C PRO A 71 8.43 6.93 -9.06
N GLU A 72 8.21 8.08 -8.47
CA GLU A 72 8.81 8.39 -7.16
C GLU A 72 7.91 9.35 -6.41
N MET A 73 7.74 9.11 -5.12
CA MET A 73 6.90 9.93 -4.27
C MET A 73 7.50 10.01 -2.88
N THR A 74 7.54 11.21 -2.32
CA THR A 74 7.88 11.39 -0.91
C THR A 74 6.60 11.70 -0.14
N VAL A 75 6.29 10.86 0.84
CA VAL A 75 5.10 11.00 1.66
C VAL A 75 5.50 11.51 3.04
N LEU A 76 4.85 12.55 3.49
CA LEU A 76 5.12 13.18 4.78
C LEU A 76 4.11 12.71 5.81
N GLY A 77 4.50 12.75 7.09
CA GLY A 77 3.61 12.38 8.18
C GLY A 77 3.32 10.89 8.23
N VAL A 78 4.28 10.07 7.82
CA VAL A 78 4.10 8.62 7.85
C VAL A 78 4.09 8.13 9.29
N CYS A 79 3.04 7.42 9.66
CA CYS A 79 2.87 6.90 11.01
C CYS A 79 2.97 5.38 11.08
N GLU A 80 3.02 4.71 9.92
CA GLU A 80 3.08 3.25 9.89
C GLU A 80 3.77 2.80 8.61
N ILE A 81 4.71 1.86 8.74
CA ILE A 81 5.41 1.23 7.61
C ILE A 81 5.30 -0.26 7.82
N ILE A 82 4.65 -0.97 6.89
CA ILE A 82 4.46 -2.42 7.01
C ILE A 82 5.10 -3.09 5.80
N PRO A 83 6.08 -3.99 6.00
CA PRO A 83 6.61 -4.79 4.90
C PRO A 83 5.50 -5.65 4.29
N ALA A 84 5.39 -5.66 2.97
CA ALA A 84 4.38 -6.44 2.28
C ALA A 84 4.92 -7.83 1.93
N SER A 85 4.06 -8.84 2.00
CA SER A 85 4.40 -10.16 1.51
C SER A 85 4.53 -10.12 -0.02
N LEU A 86 5.14 -11.15 -0.59
CA LEU A 86 5.25 -11.25 -2.04
C LEU A 86 3.86 -11.30 -2.70
N ALA A 87 2.92 -12.02 -2.09
CA ALA A 87 1.56 -12.10 -2.59
C ALA A 87 0.88 -10.72 -2.57
N ALA A 88 1.08 -9.97 -1.48
CA ALA A 88 0.52 -8.63 -1.37
C ALA A 88 1.13 -7.69 -2.41
N GLN A 89 2.44 -7.73 -2.56
CA GLN A 89 3.13 -6.91 -3.56
C GLN A 89 2.58 -7.18 -4.96
N LYS A 90 2.49 -8.44 -5.35
CA LYS A 90 1.98 -8.81 -6.67
C LYS A 90 0.56 -8.32 -6.89
N SER A 91 -0.31 -8.49 -5.90
CA SER A 91 -1.71 -8.09 -6.01
C SER A 91 -1.85 -6.59 -6.25
N ILE A 92 -1.00 -5.79 -5.60
CA ILE A 92 -1.03 -4.33 -5.75
C ILE A 92 -0.40 -3.91 -7.07
N GLU A 93 0.73 -4.49 -7.44
CA GLU A 93 1.41 -4.14 -8.69
C GLU A 93 0.56 -4.47 -9.92
N GLU A 94 -0.22 -5.55 -9.85
CA GLU A 94 -1.07 -6.00 -10.96
C GLU A 94 -2.44 -5.34 -10.97
N ALA A 95 -2.74 -4.56 -9.98
CA ALA A 95 -4.04 -3.90 -9.86
C ALA A 95 -4.28 -2.86 -10.97
#